data_f949fd9983cdae97614c0623e54a55b4
#
_entry.id   f949fd9983cdae97614c0623e54a55b4
#
_cell.length_a   1.000
_cell.length_b   1.000
_cell.length_c   1.000
_cell.angle_alpha   90.00
_cell.angle_beta   90.00
_cell.angle_gamma   90.00
#
_symmetry.space_group_name_H-M   'P 1'
#
loop_
_entity.id
_entity.type
_entity.pdbx_description
1 polymer ?
#
loop_
_entity_poly.entity_id
_entity_poly.type
_entity_poly.pdbx_seq_one_letter_code
_entity_poly.pdbx_strand_id
1 'polypeptide(L)'
;MINETDIEAFKYYNSMDMEEYQKIAAETAIYGSSHAVIYPALGLAAEAGEVANKVKKILRDGDFDRKAIADEIGDCLWYIAALCRDINVNMNDVARANISKLQDRKKRV
;
A
#
# COMPACT_ATOMS: atom_id res chain seq x y z
N MET A 1 4.93 -2.98 19.80
CA MET A 1 4.57 -3.12 18.40
C MET A 1 5.52 -2.34 17.48
N ILE A 2 5.90 -1.15 17.87
CA ILE A 2 6.89 -0.36 17.13
C ILE A 2 8.27 -0.63 17.73
N ASN A 3 9.23 -1.06 16.91
CA ASN A 3 10.59 -1.34 17.33
C ASN A 3 11.53 -0.16 17.04
N GLU A 4 12.81 -0.27 17.43
CA GLU A 4 13.79 0.81 17.24
C GLU A 4 13.98 1.17 15.77
N THR A 5 13.99 0.19 14.87
CA THR A 5 14.11 0.42 13.44
C THR A 5 12.94 1.25 12.90
N ASP A 6 11.71 0.95 13.37
CA ASP A 6 10.52 1.70 12.98
C ASP A 6 10.61 3.15 13.46
N ILE A 7 11.13 3.37 14.68
CA ILE A 7 11.30 4.73 15.23
C ILE A 7 12.30 5.53 14.39
N GLU A 8 13.40 4.93 13.99
CA GLU A 8 14.39 5.60 13.14
C GLU A 8 13.81 5.93 11.76
N ALA A 9 13.06 5.00 11.16
CA ALA A 9 12.38 5.24 9.89
C ALA A 9 11.38 6.40 10.02
N PHE A 10 10.63 6.47 11.13
CA PHE A 10 9.69 7.55 11.38
C PHE A 10 10.41 8.90 11.46
N LYS A 11 11.56 8.96 12.13
CA LYS A 11 12.36 10.19 12.20
C LYS A 11 12.85 10.65 10.84
N TYR A 12 13.28 9.69 10.01
CA TYR A 12 13.82 9.96 8.68
C TYR A 12 12.73 10.38 7.69
N TYR A 13 11.56 9.72 7.74
CA TYR A 13 10.49 9.88 6.76
C TYR A 13 9.23 10.54 7.29
N ASN A 14 9.32 11.28 8.40
CA ASN A 14 8.14 11.82 9.07
C ASN A 14 7.31 12.79 8.21
N SER A 15 7.92 13.42 7.20
CA SER A 15 7.22 14.32 6.27
C SER A 15 6.99 13.70 4.89
N MET A 16 7.17 12.39 4.78
CA MET A 16 6.98 11.69 3.51
C MET A 16 5.52 11.71 3.08
N ASP A 17 5.27 12.09 1.83
CA ASP A 17 3.94 11.97 1.21
C ASP A 17 3.88 10.75 0.28
N MET A 18 2.76 10.58 -0.43
CA MET A 18 2.57 9.44 -1.33
C MET A 18 3.54 9.45 -2.52
N GLU A 19 3.83 10.64 -3.04
CA GLU A 19 4.78 10.76 -4.16
C GLU A 19 6.17 10.32 -3.74
N GLU A 20 6.62 10.77 -2.57
CA GLU A 20 7.93 10.39 -2.06
C GLU A 20 7.99 8.89 -1.74
N TYR A 21 6.93 8.36 -1.15
CA TYR A 21 6.83 6.92 -0.92
C TYR A 21 6.96 6.16 -2.24
N GLN A 22 6.25 6.59 -3.29
CA GLN A 22 6.30 5.96 -4.60
C GLN A 22 7.71 5.93 -5.18
N LYS A 23 8.45 7.04 -5.05
CA LYS A 23 9.84 7.14 -5.51
C LYS A 23 10.75 6.18 -4.76
N ILE A 24 10.64 6.13 -3.45
CA ILE A 24 11.47 5.28 -2.60
C ILE A 24 11.14 3.81 -2.86
N ALA A 25 9.85 3.47 -2.94
CA ALA A 25 9.41 2.11 -3.22
C ALA A 25 9.96 1.62 -4.57
N ALA A 26 10.01 2.49 -5.58
CA ALA A 26 10.54 2.15 -6.89
C ALA A 26 11.99 1.66 -6.84
N GLU A 27 12.78 2.18 -5.90
CA GLU A 27 14.18 1.77 -5.72
C GLU A 27 14.31 0.32 -5.27
N THR A 28 13.27 -0.24 -4.69
CA THR A 28 13.26 -1.63 -4.21
C THR A 28 12.65 -2.62 -5.20
N ALA A 29 12.14 -2.14 -6.33
CA ALA A 29 11.54 -2.99 -7.34
C ALA A 29 12.62 -3.70 -8.15
N ILE A 30 12.50 -5.03 -8.27
CA ILE A 30 13.49 -5.86 -8.95
C ILE A 30 12.92 -6.62 -10.15
N TYR A 31 11.64 -6.50 -10.43
CA TYR A 31 11.05 -7.12 -11.61
C TYR A 31 11.38 -6.29 -12.87
N GLY A 32 11.55 -6.99 -14.00
CA GLY A 32 11.91 -6.34 -15.26
C GLY A 32 10.75 -5.65 -15.95
N SER A 33 11.07 -4.76 -16.88
CA SER A 33 10.08 -3.98 -17.63
C SER A 33 9.09 -4.84 -18.43
N SER A 34 9.47 -6.06 -18.80
CA SER A 34 8.58 -7.00 -19.48
C SER A 34 7.41 -7.46 -18.61
N HIS A 35 7.53 -7.28 -17.30
CA HIS A 35 6.48 -7.64 -16.33
C HIS A 35 5.77 -6.42 -15.75
N ALA A 36 6.03 -5.24 -16.31
CA ALA A 36 5.39 -4.01 -15.85
C ALA A 36 3.87 -4.13 -15.93
N VAL A 37 3.19 -3.48 -15.00
CA VAL A 37 1.72 -3.48 -14.83
C VAL A 37 1.20 -4.85 -14.36
N ILE A 38 1.48 -5.92 -15.06
CA ILE A 38 0.95 -7.26 -14.75
C ILE A 38 1.48 -7.75 -13.41
N TYR A 39 2.79 -7.65 -13.19
CA TYR A 39 3.39 -8.14 -11.94
C TYR A 39 2.82 -7.43 -10.71
N PRO A 40 2.84 -6.09 -10.65
CA PRO A 40 2.29 -5.44 -9.46
C PRO A 40 0.77 -5.57 -9.31
N ALA A 41 0.02 -5.69 -10.40
CA ALA A 41 -1.42 -5.92 -10.31
C ALA A 41 -1.73 -7.27 -9.66
N LEU A 42 -1.03 -8.32 -10.07
CA LEU A 42 -1.18 -9.65 -9.47
C LEU A 42 -0.69 -9.66 -8.03
N GLY A 43 0.42 -8.97 -7.76
CA GLY A 43 0.97 -8.85 -6.41
C GLY A 43 0.00 -8.16 -5.47
N LEU A 44 -0.67 -7.11 -5.93
CA LEU A 44 -1.67 -6.41 -5.12
C LEU A 44 -2.82 -7.34 -4.75
N ALA A 45 -3.33 -8.12 -5.69
CA ALA A 45 -4.40 -9.08 -5.42
C ALA A 45 -3.96 -10.14 -4.41
N ALA A 46 -2.73 -10.65 -4.56
CA ALA A 46 -2.19 -11.64 -3.63
C ALA A 46 -2.03 -11.09 -2.22
N GLU A 47 -1.50 -9.87 -2.08
CA GLU A 47 -1.31 -9.26 -0.77
C GLU A 47 -2.64 -8.86 -0.13
N ALA A 48 -3.62 -8.46 -0.90
CA ALA A 48 -4.97 -8.24 -0.38
C ALA A 48 -5.53 -9.54 0.22
N GLY A 49 -5.25 -10.67 -0.41
CA GLY A 49 -5.58 -11.98 0.13
C GLY A 49 -4.86 -12.28 1.43
N GLU A 50 -3.60 -11.84 1.57
CA GLU A 50 -2.86 -12.01 2.82
C GLU A 50 -3.45 -11.18 3.95
N VAL A 51 -3.95 -9.97 3.66
CA VAL A 51 -4.71 -9.19 4.65
C VAL A 51 -5.92 -9.99 5.11
N ALA A 52 -6.69 -10.52 4.19
CA ALA A 52 -7.87 -11.34 4.51
C ALA A 52 -7.47 -12.58 5.33
N ASN A 53 -6.34 -13.19 5.01
CA ASN A 53 -5.83 -14.36 5.72
C ASN A 53 -5.51 -14.04 7.19
N LYS A 54 -4.92 -12.88 7.46
CA LYS A 54 -4.64 -12.45 8.83
C LYS A 54 -5.92 -12.12 9.59
N VAL A 55 -6.88 -11.48 8.92
CA VAL A 55 -8.14 -11.08 9.55
C VAL A 55 -9.03 -12.30 9.87
N LYS A 56 -9.06 -13.33 9.02
CA LYS A 56 -9.88 -14.51 9.28
C LYS A 56 -9.49 -15.22 10.58
N LYS A 57 -8.25 -15.05 11.04
CA LYS A 57 -7.80 -15.64 12.31
C LYS A 57 -8.55 -15.09 13.51
N ILE A 58 -9.09 -13.88 13.40
CA ILE A 58 -9.93 -13.29 14.45
C ILE A 58 -11.20 -14.12 14.61
N LEU A 59 -11.82 -14.50 13.49
CA LEU A 59 -13.03 -15.34 13.51
C LEU A 59 -12.73 -16.75 13.97
N ARG A 60 -11.61 -17.33 13.53
CA ARG A 60 -11.26 -18.72 13.82
C ARG A 60 -10.88 -18.96 15.27
N ASP A 61 -10.05 -18.09 15.86
CA ASP A 61 -9.47 -18.31 17.18
C ASP A 61 -9.35 -17.06 18.04
N GLY A 62 -9.93 -15.94 17.60
CA GLY A 62 -9.89 -14.67 18.33
C GLY A 62 -8.55 -13.97 18.28
N ASP A 63 -7.63 -14.42 17.44
CA ASP A 63 -6.28 -13.83 17.33
C ASP A 63 -6.32 -12.54 16.52
N PHE A 64 -6.24 -11.40 17.22
CA PHE A 64 -6.15 -10.08 16.59
C PHE A 64 -4.71 -9.59 16.63
N ASP A 65 -3.98 -9.82 15.55
CA ASP A 65 -2.58 -9.41 15.41
C ASP A 65 -2.50 -8.13 14.55
N ARG A 66 -2.54 -6.99 15.22
CA ARG A 66 -2.53 -5.67 14.57
C ARG A 66 -1.29 -5.47 13.71
N LYS A 67 -0.11 -5.87 14.22
CA LYS A 67 1.14 -5.68 13.49
C LYS A 67 1.17 -6.54 12.23
N ALA A 68 0.75 -7.79 12.31
CA ALA A 68 0.72 -8.67 11.15
C ALA A 68 -0.21 -8.13 10.06
N ILE A 69 -1.36 -7.61 10.46
CA ILE A 69 -2.32 -6.99 9.53
C ILE A 69 -1.69 -5.74 8.89
N ALA A 70 -1.06 -4.88 9.70
CA ALA A 70 -0.42 -3.66 9.21
C ALA A 70 0.72 -3.97 8.25
N ASP A 71 1.51 -5.01 8.51
CA ASP A 71 2.59 -5.43 7.60
C ASP A 71 2.04 -5.81 6.23
N GLU A 72 0.92 -6.54 6.20
CA GLU A 72 0.29 -6.91 4.92
C GLU A 72 -0.33 -5.71 4.21
N ILE A 73 -0.85 -4.74 4.95
CA ILE A 73 -1.34 -3.48 4.38
C ILE A 73 -0.17 -2.74 3.72
N GLY A 74 1.00 -2.72 4.37
CA GLY A 74 2.20 -2.12 3.81
C GLY A 74 2.61 -2.78 2.49
N ASP A 75 2.52 -4.10 2.41
CA ASP A 75 2.83 -4.83 1.18
C ASP A 75 1.84 -4.47 0.06
N CYS A 76 0.56 -4.29 0.39
CA CYS A 76 -0.43 -3.80 -0.57
C CYS A 76 -0.05 -2.40 -1.07
N LEU A 77 0.37 -1.53 -0.17
CA LEU A 77 0.76 -0.16 -0.53
C LEU A 77 1.94 -0.17 -1.49
N TRP A 78 2.91 -1.07 -1.27
CA TRP A 78 4.07 -1.19 -2.16
C TRP A 78 3.64 -1.55 -3.58
N TYR A 79 2.73 -2.52 -3.72
CA TYR A 79 2.24 -2.91 -5.05
C TYR A 79 1.41 -1.81 -5.70
N ILE A 80 0.65 -1.04 -4.92
CA ILE A 80 -0.07 0.13 -5.43
C ILE A 80 0.92 1.15 -5.98
N ALA A 81 2.00 1.44 -5.24
CA ALA A 81 3.04 2.35 -5.69
C ALA A 81 3.70 1.87 -6.98
N ALA A 82 4.04 0.59 -7.04
CA ALA A 82 4.68 0.01 -8.23
C ALA A 82 3.74 0.07 -9.44
N LEU A 83 2.46 -0.24 -9.25
CA LEU A 83 1.49 -0.19 -10.34
C LEU A 83 1.29 1.25 -10.83
N CYS A 84 1.19 2.21 -9.94
CA CYS A 84 1.10 3.63 -10.30
C CYS A 84 2.31 4.06 -11.13
N ARG A 85 3.51 3.66 -10.71
CA ARG A 85 4.73 3.95 -11.48
C ARG A 85 4.63 3.36 -12.88
N ASP A 86 4.21 2.10 -12.97
CA ASP A 86 4.20 1.38 -14.25
C ASP A 86 3.21 1.98 -15.24
N ILE A 87 2.11 2.56 -14.76
CA ILE A 87 1.15 3.25 -15.63
C ILE A 87 1.38 4.76 -15.68
N ASN A 88 2.48 5.21 -15.10
CA ASN A 88 2.93 6.61 -15.14
C ASN A 88 1.95 7.59 -14.50
N VAL A 89 1.46 7.27 -13.31
CA VAL A 89 0.62 8.18 -12.53
C VAL A 89 1.28 8.42 -11.17
N ASN A 90 1.04 9.60 -10.60
CA ASN A 90 1.54 10.00 -9.30
C ASN A 90 0.53 9.59 -8.24
N MET A 91 0.98 8.89 -7.19
CA MET A 91 0.09 8.44 -6.12
C MET A 91 -0.64 9.60 -5.43
N ASN A 92 0.00 10.77 -5.30
CA ASN A 92 -0.68 11.95 -4.75
C ASN A 92 -1.92 12.29 -5.58
N ASP A 93 -1.80 12.23 -6.90
CA ASP A 93 -2.91 12.55 -7.80
C ASP A 93 -4.01 11.49 -7.72
N VAL A 94 -3.63 10.23 -7.62
CA VAL A 94 -4.61 9.13 -7.43
C VAL A 94 -5.39 9.35 -6.14
N ALA A 95 -4.70 9.68 -5.05
CA ALA A 95 -5.35 9.92 -3.77
C ALA A 95 -6.29 11.13 -3.83
N ARG A 96 -5.85 12.23 -4.42
CA ARG A 96 -6.67 13.44 -4.56
C ARG A 96 -7.91 13.19 -5.40
N ALA A 97 -7.74 12.52 -6.54
CA ALA A 97 -8.85 12.18 -7.43
C ALA A 97 -9.86 11.28 -6.73
N ASN A 98 -9.39 10.33 -5.93
CA ASN A 98 -10.25 9.44 -5.18
C ASN A 98 -11.08 10.22 -4.15
N ILE A 99 -10.46 11.12 -3.39
CA ILE A 99 -11.18 11.95 -2.41
C ILE A 99 -12.23 12.82 -3.11
N SER A 100 -11.86 13.45 -4.22
CA SER A 100 -12.80 14.29 -4.99
C SER A 100 -14.03 13.48 -5.45
N LYS A 101 -13.79 12.29 -5.97
CA LYS A 101 -14.86 11.38 -6.41
C LYS A 101 -15.79 10.98 -5.26
N LEU A 102 -15.21 10.66 -4.10
CA LEU A 102 -15.97 10.25 -2.93
C LEU A 102 -16.82 11.40 -2.39
N GLN A 103 -16.28 12.62 -2.35
CA GLN A 103 -17.01 13.80 -1.91
C GLN A 103 -18.16 14.13 -2.87
N ASP A 104 -17.95 13.97 -4.16
CA ASP A 104 -18.98 14.18 -5.17
C ASP A 104 -20.12 13.17 -5.00
N ARG A 105 -19.81 11.90 -4.78
CA ARG A 105 -20.81 10.86 -4.51
C ARG A 105 -21.62 11.18 -3.26
N LYS A 106 -20.97 11.68 -2.21
CA LYS A 106 -21.66 12.06 -0.97
C LYS A 106 -22.66 13.17 -1.21
N LYS A 107 -22.32 14.14 -2.04
CA LYS A 107 -23.24 15.25 -2.38
C LYS A 107 -24.48 14.80 -3.14
N ARG A 108 -24.38 13.69 -3.87
CA ARG A 108 -25.49 13.17 -4.70
C ARG A 108 -26.47 12.29 -3.93
N VAL A 109 -26.16 11.97 -2.69
CA VAL A 109 -27.03 11.10 -1.86
C VAL A 109 -28.11 11.88 -1.06
#